data_1c7848e40498b3e4e73908b65788d98a
#
_entry.id   1c7848e40498b3e4e73908b65788d98a
#
_cell.length_a   1.000
_cell.length_b   1.000
_cell.length_c   1.000
_cell.angle_alpha   90.00
_cell.angle_beta   90.00
_cell.angle_gamma   90.00
#
_symmetry.space_group_name_H-M   'P 1'
#
loop_
_entity.id
_entity.type
_entity.pdbx_description
1 polymer ?
#
loop_
_entity_poly.entity_id
_entity_poly.type
_entity_poly.pdbx_seq_one_letter_code
_entity_poly.pdbx_strand_id
1 'polypeptide(L)'
;MRGPAKKTPRPSGSEGFLGPSSTWAYSRHVMVMIQQYVDQETSPEVPLNIDGHAFNIELPRMRQAGTLIDIESLPSLDYAIYLTNTVKFHIAQTYHIFEESHFMRGLLSLYNDGPPPLTSDNRMWYIQYFLVMAMGKGLLTRGMSKAGSPGSEYFLRAMELFPDASGLYQDPILSIEVCCGLALYLQAVDHRNSAYVYLGLGLRIALSQGLHRDIVGEFSDDAEVDRYRNAWWTLYILDRKFSSLMGAPSSVQDSDISVPVPGQLAGSRKSNALDMHIKLSRLIAKVLNNAAVYGIDGRLDDSFPKNTLTILKELAALAAEWNSYPDLKLDGQGPVSRVSATLNLCYHQCIVLATRPVLMCLLRDKLELDRRESRSTFEIAEPIKALLKACYDSAHKSLRILATLQTQDLLELFLPFDLDHTFSAGFVLALISTVQPFSDAMCDSCFDATINILDTLIAGGNLPACFRRQEMERLHDMLHLIKQRERISPHPNVDQIPGFDAHRGEQGISPTQLLAVTNMLGSQPSFDLDLDTVNSWLWEFAGVGDTQS
;
A
#
# COMPACT_ATOMS: atom_id res chain seq x y z
N MET A 1 8.12 -27.06 -30.29
CA MET A 1 8.77 -27.65 -29.09
C MET A 1 9.13 -26.49 -28.20
N ARG A 2 8.38 -26.26 -27.11
CA ARG A 2 8.69 -25.21 -26.15
C ARG A 2 9.87 -25.70 -25.30
N GLY A 3 11.00 -24.96 -25.29
CA GLY A 3 12.13 -25.23 -24.43
C GLY A 3 11.76 -25.05 -22.95
N PRO A 4 12.45 -25.73 -22.02
CA PRO A 4 12.17 -25.61 -20.60
C PRO A 4 12.42 -24.18 -20.13
N ALA A 5 11.45 -23.61 -19.39
CA ALA A 5 11.59 -22.32 -18.75
C ALA A 5 12.84 -22.32 -17.86
N LYS A 6 13.80 -21.42 -18.14
CA LYS A 6 14.98 -21.22 -17.30
C LYS A 6 14.52 -20.79 -15.91
N LYS A 7 14.78 -21.60 -14.90
CA LYS A 7 14.61 -21.23 -13.50
C LYS A 7 15.58 -20.09 -13.20
N THR A 8 15.06 -18.92 -12.87
CA THR A 8 15.88 -17.84 -12.32
C THR A 8 16.56 -18.32 -11.02
N PRO A 9 17.88 -18.11 -10.85
CA PRO A 9 18.55 -18.42 -9.60
C PRO A 9 17.96 -17.54 -8.48
N ARG A 10 17.58 -18.14 -7.36
CA ARG A 10 17.24 -17.38 -6.15
C ARG A 10 18.55 -16.78 -5.62
N PRO A 11 18.58 -15.47 -5.31
CA PRO A 11 19.72 -14.89 -4.62
C PRO A 11 19.95 -15.65 -3.30
N SER A 12 21.19 -15.96 -2.99
CA SER A 12 21.59 -16.59 -1.74
C SER A 12 21.56 -15.54 -0.63
N GLY A 13 20.44 -15.46 0.07
CA GLY A 13 20.22 -14.53 1.17
C GLY A 13 18.73 -14.22 1.30
N SER A 14 18.22 -14.05 2.48
CA SER A 14 16.85 -13.91 2.95
C SER A 14 15.92 -12.90 2.22
N GLU A 15 16.14 -12.62 0.96
CA GLU A 15 15.30 -11.75 0.15
C GLU A 15 14.04 -12.51 -0.30
N GLY A 16 12.88 -12.11 0.24
CA GLY A 16 11.58 -12.58 -0.22
C GLY A 16 11.29 -12.13 -1.66
N PHE A 17 10.37 -12.81 -2.33
CA PHE A 17 9.87 -12.39 -3.64
C PHE A 17 9.18 -11.03 -3.53
N LEU A 18 9.60 -10.07 -4.37
CA LEU A 18 8.90 -8.81 -4.61
C LEU A 18 8.52 -8.76 -6.08
N GLY A 19 7.22 -8.81 -6.37
CA GLY A 19 6.72 -8.71 -7.73
C GLY A 19 6.97 -7.32 -8.33
N PRO A 20 7.13 -7.23 -9.66
CA PRO A 20 7.49 -5.98 -10.35
C PRO A 20 6.44 -4.88 -10.18
N SER A 21 5.20 -5.22 -9.86
CA SER A 21 4.12 -4.27 -9.60
C SER A 21 4.19 -3.62 -8.20
N SER A 22 5.05 -4.11 -7.30
CA SER A 22 5.23 -3.46 -6.00
C SER A 22 5.90 -2.09 -6.14
N THR A 23 5.59 -1.16 -5.22
CA THR A 23 6.25 0.16 -5.21
C THR A 23 7.76 0.02 -4.98
N TRP A 24 8.19 -0.95 -4.19
CA TRP A 24 9.60 -1.24 -3.92
C TRP A 24 10.35 -1.74 -5.15
N ALA A 25 9.79 -2.72 -5.88
CA ALA A 25 10.42 -3.21 -7.11
C ALA A 25 10.43 -2.13 -8.19
N TYR A 26 9.36 -1.37 -8.32
CA TYR A 26 9.25 -0.26 -9.27
C TYR A 26 10.32 0.81 -9.01
N SER A 27 10.42 1.32 -7.76
CA SER A 27 11.41 2.34 -7.42
C SER A 27 12.83 1.83 -7.67
N ARG A 28 13.12 0.59 -7.27
CA ARG A 28 14.43 -0.03 -7.53
C ARG A 28 14.77 -0.10 -9.02
N HIS A 29 13.84 -0.56 -9.87
CA HIS A 29 14.07 -0.63 -11.32
C HIS A 29 14.36 0.75 -11.91
N VAL A 30 13.60 1.76 -11.53
CA VAL A 30 13.82 3.14 -11.98
C VAL A 30 15.18 3.66 -11.51
N MET A 31 15.53 3.45 -10.23
CA MET A 31 16.81 3.89 -9.67
C MET A 31 18.01 3.26 -10.40
N VAL A 32 17.94 1.96 -10.67
CA VAL A 32 18.96 1.23 -11.43
C VAL A 32 19.08 1.78 -12.85
N MET A 33 17.96 2.00 -13.55
CA MET A 33 17.93 2.56 -14.90
C MET A 33 18.58 3.95 -14.95
N ILE A 34 18.24 4.83 -14.02
CA ILE A 34 18.83 6.18 -13.93
C ILE A 34 20.32 6.08 -13.60
N GLN A 35 20.72 5.24 -12.66
CA GLN A 35 22.12 5.08 -12.28
C GLN A 35 22.99 4.58 -13.45
N GLN A 36 22.52 3.62 -14.21
CA GLN A 36 23.20 3.16 -15.42
C GLN A 36 23.32 4.23 -16.50
N TYR A 37 22.40 5.18 -16.54
CA TYR A 37 22.50 6.34 -17.40
C TYR A 37 23.55 7.34 -16.91
N VAL A 38 23.66 7.56 -15.59
CA VAL A 38 24.57 8.53 -14.98
C VAL A 38 26.01 7.98 -14.93
N ASP A 39 26.18 6.72 -14.47
CA ASP A 39 27.46 6.05 -14.28
C ASP A 39 27.58 4.84 -15.22
N GLN A 40 28.34 4.96 -16.28
CA GLN A 40 28.55 3.85 -17.24
C GLN A 40 29.52 2.76 -16.73
N GLU A 41 30.25 2.99 -15.64
CA GLU A 41 31.37 2.12 -15.21
C GLU A 41 31.17 1.38 -13.88
N THR A 42 30.15 1.69 -13.10
CA THR A 42 29.95 1.05 -11.79
C THR A 42 28.70 0.20 -11.75
N SER A 43 28.81 -1.04 -11.24
CA SER A 43 27.65 -1.85 -10.88
C SER A 43 26.80 -1.10 -9.86
N PRO A 44 25.49 -0.98 -10.10
CA PRO A 44 24.63 -0.20 -9.21
C PRO A 44 24.46 -0.92 -7.87
N GLU A 45 25.13 -0.44 -6.84
CA GLU A 45 24.81 -0.78 -5.45
C GLU A 45 23.58 0.04 -5.02
N VAL A 46 22.38 -0.41 -5.41
CA VAL A 46 21.14 0.11 -4.84
C VAL A 46 20.89 -0.63 -3.54
N PRO A 47 20.98 0.03 -2.36
CA PRO A 47 20.72 -0.63 -1.10
C PRO A 47 19.30 -1.19 -1.09
N LEU A 48 19.17 -2.49 -0.88
CA LEU A 48 17.90 -3.14 -0.68
C LEU A 48 17.44 -2.90 0.75
N ASN A 49 16.23 -2.43 0.91
CA ASN A 49 15.58 -2.53 2.21
C ASN A 49 15.15 -3.98 2.39
N ILE A 50 15.91 -4.72 3.17
CA ILE A 50 15.67 -6.12 3.48
C ILE A 50 14.46 -6.21 4.42
N ASP A 51 13.57 -7.16 4.17
CA ASP A 51 12.41 -7.44 5.03
C ASP A 51 12.86 -7.67 6.49
N GLY A 52 12.24 -6.96 7.43
CA GLY A 52 12.59 -7.01 8.85
C GLY A 52 13.87 -6.27 9.25
N HIS A 53 14.49 -5.50 8.35
CA HIS A 53 15.73 -4.79 8.67
C HIS A 53 15.51 -3.61 9.64
N ALA A 54 14.34 -2.99 9.62
CA ALA A 54 14.03 -1.88 10.51
C ALA A 54 13.97 -2.30 11.99
N PHE A 55 13.41 -3.49 12.26
CA PHE A 55 13.28 -4.03 13.61
C PHE A 55 13.60 -5.52 13.62
N ASN A 56 14.54 -5.93 14.45
CA ASN A 56 14.80 -7.35 14.68
C ASN A 56 13.82 -7.89 15.73
N ILE A 57 13.02 -8.90 15.35
CA ILE A 57 12.07 -9.57 16.25
C ILE A 57 12.47 -11.04 16.37
N GLU A 58 12.92 -11.42 17.56
CA GLU A 58 13.16 -12.83 17.90
C GLU A 58 11.88 -13.41 18.48
N LEU A 59 11.25 -14.35 17.75
CA LEU A 59 10.02 -14.98 18.19
C LEU A 59 10.29 -15.95 19.34
N PRO A 60 9.50 -15.89 20.43
CA PRO A 60 9.64 -16.77 21.57
C PRO A 60 9.20 -18.21 21.24
N ARG A 61 9.59 -19.15 22.09
CA ARG A 61 9.04 -20.51 22.04
C ARG A 61 7.61 -20.53 22.55
N MET A 62 6.75 -21.30 21.90
CA MET A 62 5.33 -21.44 22.26
C MET A 62 5.17 -21.95 23.69
N ARG A 63 4.30 -21.28 24.47
CA ARG A 63 3.93 -21.71 25.83
C ARG A 63 2.95 -22.89 25.79
N GLN A 64 3.13 -23.81 26.75
CA GLN A 64 2.24 -24.96 26.91
C GLN A 64 0.92 -24.55 27.60
N ALA A 65 -0.14 -25.32 27.37
CA ALA A 65 -1.41 -25.17 28.08
C ALA A 65 -1.24 -25.37 29.61
N GLY A 66 -2.04 -24.67 30.42
CA GLY A 66 -1.98 -24.70 31.87
C GLY A 66 -1.04 -23.68 32.51
N THR A 67 -0.29 -22.89 31.73
CA THR A 67 0.54 -21.79 32.23
C THR A 67 -0.36 -20.65 32.70
N LEU A 68 -0.07 -20.08 33.88
CA LEU A 68 -0.74 -18.87 34.36
C LEU A 68 -0.17 -17.65 33.62
N ILE A 69 -1.03 -16.73 33.28
CA ILE A 69 -0.63 -15.42 32.76
C ILE A 69 -0.15 -14.58 33.95
N ASP A 70 1.05 -14.02 33.80
CA ASP A 70 1.63 -13.16 34.83
C ASP A 70 0.87 -11.81 34.88
N ILE A 71 0.14 -11.59 35.97
CA ILE A 71 -0.69 -10.41 36.21
C ILE A 71 0.17 -9.16 36.41
N GLU A 72 1.32 -9.30 37.12
CA GLU A 72 2.17 -8.14 37.46
C GLU A 72 2.71 -7.45 36.20
N SER A 73 2.72 -8.14 35.10
CA SER A 73 3.18 -7.65 33.81
C SER A 73 2.07 -7.11 32.90
N LEU A 74 0.80 -7.14 33.33
CA LEU A 74 -0.31 -6.54 32.58
C LEU A 74 -0.37 -5.02 32.84
N PRO A 75 -0.84 -4.21 31.87
CA PRO A 75 -1.11 -2.81 32.10
C PRO A 75 -2.25 -2.64 33.13
N SER A 76 -2.39 -1.48 33.75
CA SER A 76 -3.58 -1.19 34.56
C SER A 76 -4.86 -1.23 33.69
N LEU A 77 -6.02 -1.48 34.32
CA LEU A 77 -7.30 -1.50 33.58
C LEU A 77 -7.53 -0.22 32.80
N ASP A 78 -7.31 0.95 33.41
CA ASP A 78 -7.50 2.25 32.74
C ASP A 78 -6.59 2.40 31.54
N TYR A 79 -5.33 1.94 31.67
CA TYR A 79 -4.39 1.99 30.54
C TYR A 79 -4.74 0.99 29.45
N ALA A 80 -5.22 -0.20 29.79
CA ALA A 80 -5.70 -1.18 28.82
C ALA A 80 -6.94 -0.65 28.05
N ILE A 81 -7.88 0.00 28.74
CA ILE A 81 -9.03 0.67 28.10
C ILE A 81 -8.54 1.80 27.19
N TYR A 82 -7.58 2.61 27.63
CA TYR A 82 -7.02 3.70 26.83
C TYR A 82 -6.35 3.17 25.55
N LEU A 83 -5.53 2.12 25.64
CA LEU A 83 -4.92 1.46 24.48
C LEU A 83 -5.97 0.88 23.53
N THR A 84 -7.01 0.23 24.06
CA THR A 84 -8.13 -0.32 23.27
C THR A 84 -8.85 0.78 22.50
N ASN A 85 -9.17 1.91 23.16
CA ASN A 85 -9.80 3.05 22.52
C ASN A 85 -8.90 3.68 21.43
N THR A 86 -7.60 3.70 21.65
CA THR A 86 -6.63 4.15 20.64
C THR A 86 -6.68 3.27 19.39
N VAL A 87 -6.65 1.94 19.57
CA VAL A 87 -6.77 1.00 18.43
C VAL A 87 -8.13 1.15 17.75
N LYS A 88 -9.21 1.32 18.53
CA LYS A 88 -10.54 1.56 17.98
C LYS A 88 -10.60 2.81 17.11
N PHE A 89 -9.98 3.90 17.55
CA PHE A 89 -9.95 5.17 16.82
C PHE A 89 -9.12 5.08 15.53
N HIS A 90 -7.92 4.51 15.58
CA HIS A 90 -6.98 4.51 14.46
C HIS A 90 -7.19 3.34 13.47
N ILE A 91 -7.59 2.17 13.95
CA ILE A 91 -7.63 0.93 13.17
C ILE A 91 -9.06 0.43 12.96
N ALA A 92 -9.83 0.27 14.04
CA ALA A 92 -11.10 -0.45 13.98
C ALA A 92 -12.23 0.33 13.29
N GLN A 93 -12.02 1.59 12.92
CA GLN A 93 -12.94 2.32 12.03
C GLN A 93 -12.83 1.85 10.57
N THR A 94 -11.68 1.29 10.19
CA THR A 94 -11.38 0.87 8.82
C THR A 94 -11.32 -0.65 8.68
N TYR A 95 -10.78 -1.34 9.70
CA TYR A 95 -10.55 -2.78 9.70
C TYR A 95 -11.19 -3.43 10.93
N HIS A 96 -11.96 -4.50 10.73
CA HIS A 96 -12.52 -5.28 11.82
C HIS A 96 -11.47 -6.26 12.37
N ILE A 97 -10.88 -5.96 13.51
CA ILE A 97 -9.85 -6.78 14.18
C ILE A 97 -10.30 -7.30 15.55
N PHE A 98 -11.42 -6.83 16.05
CA PHE A 98 -12.14 -7.36 17.21
C PHE A 98 -13.58 -6.85 17.24
N GLU A 99 -14.48 -7.64 17.84
CA GLU A 99 -15.83 -7.20 18.19
C GLU A 99 -15.79 -6.55 19.58
N GLU A 100 -16.23 -5.28 19.65
CA GLU A 100 -16.04 -4.43 20.83
C GLU A 100 -16.68 -5.01 22.10
N SER A 101 -17.93 -5.47 22.01
CA SER A 101 -18.68 -5.96 23.17
C SER A 101 -18.09 -7.24 23.72
N HIS A 102 -17.66 -8.15 22.82
CA HIS A 102 -16.99 -9.39 23.20
C HIS A 102 -15.62 -9.11 23.84
N PHE A 103 -14.81 -8.26 23.20
CA PHE A 103 -13.48 -7.89 23.69
C PHE A 103 -13.53 -7.20 25.06
N MET A 104 -14.39 -6.19 25.23
CA MET A 104 -14.53 -5.44 26.49
C MET A 104 -15.07 -6.30 27.62
N ARG A 105 -15.96 -7.25 27.35
CA ARG A 105 -16.44 -8.20 28.36
C ARG A 105 -15.30 -9.06 28.89
N GLY A 106 -14.47 -9.62 28.02
CA GLY A 106 -13.27 -10.36 28.40
C GLY A 106 -12.26 -9.50 29.16
N LEU A 107 -12.06 -8.24 28.73
CA LEU A 107 -11.17 -7.28 29.39
C LEU A 107 -11.62 -7.02 30.83
N LEU A 108 -12.89 -6.71 31.05
CA LEU A 108 -13.42 -6.45 32.39
C LEU A 108 -13.36 -7.69 33.29
N SER A 109 -13.68 -8.88 32.76
CA SER A 109 -13.54 -10.12 33.51
C SER A 109 -12.09 -10.39 33.94
N LEU A 110 -11.12 -10.18 33.04
CA LEU A 110 -9.69 -10.34 33.34
C LEU A 110 -9.24 -9.52 34.55
N TYR A 111 -9.70 -8.28 34.67
CA TYR A 111 -9.27 -7.38 35.75
C TYR A 111 -10.11 -7.49 37.02
N ASN A 112 -11.39 -7.87 36.91
CA ASN A 112 -12.27 -8.01 38.09
C ASN A 112 -12.12 -9.38 38.76
N ASP A 113 -12.03 -10.45 37.93
CA ASP A 113 -12.05 -11.83 38.46
C ASP A 113 -10.63 -12.43 38.51
N GLY A 114 -9.65 -11.74 37.91
CA GLY A 114 -8.29 -12.24 37.71
C GLY A 114 -8.19 -13.16 36.49
N PRO A 115 -6.94 -13.46 36.02
CA PRO A 115 -6.75 -14.31 34.86
C PRO A 115 -7.07 -15.78 35.19
N PRO A 116 -8.05 -16.39 34.51
CA PRO A 116 -8.23 -17.82 34.59
C PRO A 116 -7.02 -18.56 34.00
N PRO A 117 -6.81 -19.83 34.36
CA PRO A 117 -5.78 -20.66 33.73
C PRO A 117 -5.95 -20.67 32.22
N LEU A 118 -4.82 -20.68 31.51
CA LEU A 118 -4.82 -20.73 30.04
C LEU A 118 -5.41 -22.08 29.56
N THR A 119 -6.47 -22.00 28.80
CA THR A 119 -7.15 -23.15 28.17
C THR A 119 -7.16 -22.98 26.66
N SER A 120 -7.61 -24.01 25.92
CA SER A 120 -7.89 -23.88 24.49
C SER A 120 -8.89 -22.78 24.20
N ASP A 121 -9.93 -22.66 25.01
CA ASP A 121 -11.09 -21.80 24.74
C ASP A 121 -10.80 -20.32 24.98
N ASN A 122 -9.90 -19.97 25.92
CA ASN A 122 -9.56 -18.58 26.21
C ASN A 122 -8.24 -18.10 25.54
N ARG A 123 -7.46 -19.01 24.99
CA ARG A 123 -6.14 -18.74 24.39
C ARG A 123 -6.20 -17.66 23.30
N MET A 124 -7.14 -17.82 22.36
CA MET A 124 -7.25 -16.89 21.24
C MET A 124 -7.64 -15.48 21.68
N TRP A 125 -8.49 -15.37 22.71
CA TRP A 125 -8.84 -14.07 23.28
C TRP A 125 -7.62 -13.40 23.94
N TYR A 126 -6.75 -14.13 24.64
CA TYR A 126 -5.51 -13.57 25.20
C TYR A 126 -4.56 -13.08 24.12
N ILE A 127 -4.45 -13.82 23.01
CA ILE A 127 -3.65 -13.38 21.87
C ILE A 127 -4.20 -12.06 21.31
N GLN A 128 -5.51 -11.99 21.10
CA GLN A 128 -6.16 -10.77 20.63
C GLN A 128 -5.95 -9.61 21.62
N TYR A 129 -6.09 -9.86 22.91
CA TYR A 129 -5.82 -8.87 23.96
C TYR A 129 -4.39 -8.32 23.85
N PHE A 130 -3.40 -9.17 23.83
CA PHE A 130 -2.01 -8.73 23.73
C PHE A 130 -1.71 -8.00 22.40
N LEU A 131 -2.31 -8.40 21.30
CA LEU A 131 -2.18 -7.69 20.03
C LEU A 131 -2.80 -6.30 20.07
N VAL A 132 -3.97 -6.14 20.67
CA VAL A 132 -4.60 -4.84 20.85
C VAL A 132 -3.73 -3.95 21.74
N MET A 133 -3.15 -4.49 22.83
CA MET A 133 -2.21 -3.74 23.67
C MET A 133 -0.94 -3.35 22.90
N ALA A 134 -0.38 -4.27 22.09
CA ALA A 134 0.80 -4.01 21.27
C ALA A 134 0.55 -2.88 20.24
N MET A 135 -0.56 -2.97 19.51
CA MET A 135 -0.95 -1.96 18.53
C MET A 135 -1.25 -0.61 19.19
N GLY A 136 -2.02 -0.62 20.29
CA GLY A 136 -2.33 0.61 21.04
C GLY A 136 -1.07 1.32 21.53
N LYS A 137 -0.11 0.58 22.05
CA LYS A 137 1.19 1.13 22.48
C LYS A 137 2.01 1.62 21.28
N GLY A 138 2.01 0.88 20.15
CA GLY A 138 2.66 1.30 18.91
C GLY A 138 2.12 2.63 18.38
N LEU A 139 0.79 2.78 18.36
CA LEU A 139 0.11 4.00 17.92
C LEU A 139 0.38 5.22 18.81
N LEU A 140 0.60 5.01 20.12
CA LEU A 140 0.87 6.08 21.09
C LEU A 140 2.35 6.43 21.21
N THR A 141 3.24 5.51 20.83
CA THR A 141 4.69 5.75 20.96
C THR A 141 5.12 6.85 19.99
N ARG A 142 5.83 7.84 20.50
CA ARG A 142 6.45 8.91 19.74
C ARG A 142 7.96 8.83 19.93
N GLY A 143 8.68 8.99 18.81
CA GLY A 143 10.15 8.98 18.80
C GLY A 143 10.75 7.58 18.76
N MET A 144 12.05 7.53 18.52
CA MET A 144 12.80 6.27 18.40
C MET A 144 13.00 5.60 19.76
N SER A 145 12.52 4.37 19.89
CA SER A 145 12.73 3.55 21.08
C SER A 145 14.07 2.82 20.99
N LYS A 146 14.88 2.91 22.06
CA LYS A 146 16.10 2.08 22.22
C LYS A 146 15.77 0.63 22.60
N ALA A 147 14.50 0.35 22.98
CA ALA A 147 14.08 -0.94 23.55
C ALA A 147 13.46 -1.89 22.50
N GLY A 148 13.59 -1.61 21.20
CA GLY A 148 13.00 -2.42 20.12
C GLY A 148 11.76 -1.76 19.49
N SER A 149 10.96 -2.56 18.75
CA SER A 149 9.75 -2.08 18.10
C SER A 149 8.69 -1.67 19.12
N PRO A 150 7.92 -0.60 18.87
CA PRO A 150 6.87 -0.16 19.78
C PRO A 150 5.85 -1.27 20.05
N GLY A 151 5.54 -1.55 21.32
CA GLY A 151 4.59 -2.58 21.76
C GLY A 151 5.11 -4.02 21.62
N SER A 152 6.40 -4.23 21.31
CA SER A 152 6.97 -5.57 21.13
C SER A 152 6.83 -6.47 22.35
N GLU A 153 6.83 -5.93 23.57
CA GLU A 153 6.63 -6.70 24.79
C GLU A 153 5.26 -7.42 24.82
N TYR A 154 4.21 -6.79 24.34
CA TYR A 154 2.88 -7.41 24.22
C TYR A 154 2.80 -8.32 22.99
N PHE A 155 3.39 -7.91 21.86
CA PHE A 155 3.43 -8.73 20.66
C PHE A 155 4.12 -10.08 20.90
N LEU A 156 5.27 -10.09 21.57
CA LEU A 156 5.99 -11.33 21.89
C LEU A 156 5.15 -12.26 22.76
N ARG A 157 4.38 -11.72 23.71
CA ARG A 157 3.44 -12.51 24.51
C ARG A 157 2.30 -13.10 23.68
N ALA A 158 1.75 -12.33 22.74
CA ALA A 158 0.78 -12.87 21.79
C ALA A 158 1.36 -14.06 21.03
N MET A 159 2.61 -13.94 20.56
CA MET A 159 3.29 -14.99 19.82
C MET A 159 3.66 -16.21 20.66
N GLU A 160 3.96 -16.05 21.96
CA GLU A 160 4.15 -17.17 22.89
C GLU A 160 2.89 -18.03 23.02
N LEU A 161 1.73 -17.42 22.87
CA LEU A 161 0.43 -18.09 22.99
C LEU A 161 -0.09 -18.62 21.65
N PHE A 162 0.49 -18.20 20.53
CA PHE A 162 -0.04 -18.52 19.21
C PHE A 162 -0.02 -20.04 18.98
N PRO A 163 -1.18 -20.68 18.67
CA PRO A 163 -1.27 -22.13 18.53
C PRO A 163 -0.73 -22.60 17.17
N ASP A 164 -0.64 -23.90 17.00
CA ASP A 164 -0.48 -24.50 15.69
C ASP A 164 -1.74 -24.36 14.82
N ALA A 165 -1.66 -24.80 13.57
CA ALA A 165 -2.77 -24.70 12.63
C ALA A 165 -4.04 -25.41 13.13
N SER A 166 -3.93 -26.48 13.92
CA SER A 166 -5.08 -27.21 14.48
C SER A 166 -5.81 -26.39 15.53
N GLY A 167 -5.07 -25.68 16.38
CA GLY A 167 -5.63 -24.85 17.45
C GLY A 167 -6.39 -23.61 16.91
N LEU A 168 -6.07 -23.16 15.70
CA LEU A 168 -6.77 -22.02 15.08
C LEU A 168 -8.22 -22.35 14.68
N TYR A 169 -8.56 -23.62 14.47
CA TYR A 169 -9.92 -24.03 14.11
C TYR A 169 -10.86 -24.18 15.32
N GLN A 170 -10.38 -24.00 16.55
CA GLN A 170 -11.22 -24.02 17.75
C GLN A 170 -12.15 -22.81 17.84
N ASP A 171 -11.66 -21.63 17.44
CA ASP A 171 -12.47 -20.42 17.25
C ASP A 171 -12.06 -19.73 15.93
N PRO A 172 -12.67 -20.12 14.81
CA PRO A 172 -12.26 -19.62 13.49
C PRO A 172 -12.39 -18.12 13.33
N ILE A 173 -13.46 -17.51 13.85
CA ILE A 173 -13.68 -16.06 13.67
C ILE A 173 -12.66 -15.25 14.47
N LEU A 174 -12.41 -15.64 15.71
CA LEU A 174 -11.40 -15.00 16.54
C LEU A 174 -9.98 -15.19 15.97
N SER A 175 -9.71 -16.37 15.38
CA SER A 175 -8.46 -16.64 14.69
C SER A 175 -8.25 -15.75 13.45
N ILE A 176 -9.32 -15.46 12.70
CA ILE A 176 -9.30 -14.53 11.57
C ILE A 176 -8.97 -13.11 12.06
N GLU A 177 -9.68 -12.64 13.10
CA GLU A 177 -9.43 -11.32 13.70
C GLU A 177 -7.98 -11.20 14.21
N VAL A 178 -7.48 -12.24 14.87
CA VAL A 178 -6.09 -12.33 15.35
C VAL A 178 -5.09 -12.31 14.19
N CYS A 179 -5.32 -13.08 13.12
CA CYS A 179 -4.45 -13.08 11.94
C CYS A 179 -4.39 -11.70 11.26
N CYS A 180 -5.53 -10.99 11.18
CA CYS A 180 -5.56 -9.60 10.70
C CYS A 180 -4.73 -8.67 11.60
N GLY A 181 -4.87 -8.78 12.92
CA GLY A 181 -4.10 -8.00 13.89
C GLY A 181 -2.60 -8.28 13.81
N LEU A 182 -2.20 -9.56 13.74
CA LEU A 182 -0.80 -9.97 13.53
C LEU A 182 -0.23 -9.38 12.24
N ALA A 183 -0.97 -9.49 11.14
CA ALA A 183 -0.54 -8.97 9.85
C ALA A 183 -0.34 -7.46 9.88
N LEU A 184 -1.25 -6.70 10.49
CA LEU A 184 -1.12 -5.25 10.64
C LEU A 184 0.08 -4.86 11.50
N TYR A 185 0.29 -5.53 12.65
CA TYR A 185 1.43 -5.25 13.51
C TYR A 185 2.76 -5.56 12.79
N LEU A 186 2.87 -6.74 12.19
CA LEU A 186 4.08 -7.15 11.47
C LEU A 186 4.40 -6.22 10.28
N GLN A 187 3.37 -5.77 9.57
CA GLN A 187 3.55 -4.78 8.51
C GLN A 187 4.07 -3.45 9.05
N ALA A 188 3.57 -3.00 10.21
CA ALA A 188 4.00 -1.78 10.87
C ALA A 188 5.48 -1.82 11.30
N VAL A 189 5.97 -2.99 11.66
CA VAL A 189 7.37 -3.19 12.07
C VAL A 189 8.26 -3.75 10.93
N ASP A 190 7.85 -3.57 9.69
CA ASP A 190 8.57 -3.89 8.44
C ASP A 190 8.84 -5.39 8.21
N HIS A 191 8.10 -6.29 8.89
CA HIS A 191 8.12 -7.73 8.63
C HIS A 191 7.06 -8.12 7.58
N ARG A 192 7.22 -7.64 6.36
CA ARG A 192 6.23 -7.70 5.26
C ARG A 192 5.90 -9.13 4.83
N ASN A 193 6.91 -9.99 4.69
CA ASN A 193 6.73 -11.38 4.30
C ASN A 193 5.94 -12.15 5.37
N SER A 194 6.27 -11.95 6.63
CA SER A 194 5.54 -12.56 7.75
C SER A 194 4.10 -12.05 7.82
N ALA A 195 3.88 -10.75 7.64
CA ALA A 195 2.56 -10.14 7.59
C ALA A 195 1.69 -10.77 6.49
N TYR A 196 2.24 -10.93 5.29
CA TYR A 196 1.55 -11.56 4.15
C TYR A 196 1.18 -13.02 4.44
N VAL A 197 2.08 -13.78 5.08
CA VAL A 197 1.85 -15.21 5.45
C VAL A 197 0.74 -15.33 6.50
N TYR A 198 0.78 -14.51 7.58
CA TYR A 198 -0.28 -14.56 8.61
C TYR A 198 -1.64 -14.14 8.07
N LEU A 199 -1.68 -13.14 7.19
CA LEU A 199 -2.92 -12.76 6.52
C LEU A 199 -3.46 -13.90 5.64
N GLY A 200 -2.57 -14.58 4.89
CA GLY A 200 -2.90 -15.76 4.10
C GLY A 200 -3.44 -16.91 4.93
N LEU A 201 -2.95 -17.09 6.16
CA LEU A 201 -3.48 -18.07 7.11
C LEU A 201 -4.91 -17.73 7.52
N GLY A 202 -5.20 -16.49 7.90
CA GLY A 202 -6.56 -16.01 8.18
C GLY A 202 -7.50 -16.20 7.00
N LEU A 203 -7.03 -15.91 5.78
CA LEU A 203 -7.80 -16.11 4.57
C LEU A 203 -8.13 -17.59 4.31
N ARG A 204 -7.18 -18.51 4.55
CA ARG A 204 -7.44 -19.95 4.42
C ARG A 204 -8.46 -20.46 5.43
N ILE A 205 -8.41 -19.97 6.67
CA ILE A 205 -9.42 -20.26 7.68
C ILE A 205 -10.81 -19.76 7.20
N ALA A 206 -10.90 -18.51 6.76
CA ALA A 206 -12.16 -17.92 6.27
C ALA A 206 -12.74 -18.70 5.08
N LEU A 207 -11.91 -19.10 4.12
CA LEU A 207 -12.34 -19.90 2.97
C LEU A 207 -12.84 -21.28 3.37
N SER A 208 -12.16 -21.95 4.32
CA SER A 208 -12.58 -23.27 4.82
C SER A 208 -13.88 -23.23 5.61
N GLN A 209 -14.20 -22.07 6.20
CA GLN A 209 -15.49 -21.81 6.87
C GLN A 209 -16.58 -21.29 5.91
N GLY A 210 -16.28 -21.13 4.61
CA GLY A 210 -17.24 -20.63 3.63
C GLY A 210 -17.58 -19.14 3.73
N LEU A 211 -16.81 -18.32 4.48
CA LEU A 211 -17.12 -16.91 4.74
C LEU A 211 -17.12 -16.02 3.47
N HIS A 212 -16.55 -16.50 2.37
CA HIS A 212 -16.64 -15.85 1.05
C HIS A 212 -18.02 -16.03 0.38
N ARG A 213 -18.90 -16.85 0.97
CA ARG A 213 -20.26 -17.09 0.50
C ARG A 213 -21.28 -16.34 1.36
N ASP A 214 -22.49 -16.19 0.85
CA ASP A 214 -23.57 -15.62 1.65
C ASP A 214 -24.02 -16.65 2.71
N ILE A 215 -23.83 -16.26 3.98
CA ILE A 215 -24.11 -17.08 5.17
C ILE A 215 -25.46 -16.74 5.82
N VAL A 216 -26.31 -15.97 5.14
CA VAL A 216 -27.64 -15.62 5.64
C VAL A 216 -28.46 -16.90 5.83
N GLY A 217 -28.94 -17.11 7.06
CA GLY A 217 -29.73 -18.28 7.46
C GLY A 217 -28.90 -19.38 8.16
N GLU A 218 -27.59 -19.28 8.24
CA GLU A 218 -26.76 -20.20 9.04
C GLU A 218 -26.65 -19.77 10.51
N PHE A 219 -26.90 -18.48 10.79
CA PHE A 219 -26.84 -17.89 12.13
C PHE A 219 -28.19 -17.36 12.58
N SER A 220 -28.43 -17.43 13.89
CA SER A 220 -29.69 -16.96 14.50
C SER A 220 -29.64 -15.48 14.89
N ASP A 221 -28.44 -14.88 14.94
CA ASP A 221 -28.21 -13.50 15.39
C ASP A 221 -27.60 -12.66 14.26
N ASP A 222 -28.26 -11.56 13.92
CA ASP A 222 -27.80 -10.60 12.91
C ASP A 222 -26.44 -9.96 13.29
N ALA A 223 -26.17 -9.77 14.58
CA ALA A 223 -24.89 -9.21 15.04
C ALA A 223 -23.72 -10.18 14.77
N GLU A 224 -23.95 -11.47 14.89
CA GLU A 224 -22.98 -12.49 14.54
C GLU A 224 -22.72 -12.52 13.04
N VAL A 225 -23.77 -12.48 12.22
CA VAL A 225 -23.65 -12.37 10.75
C VAL A 225 -22.83 -11.14 10.35
N ASP A 226 -23.09 -9.99 10.97
CA ASP A 226 -22.33 -8.76 10.70
C ASP A 226 -20.86 -8.88 11.11
N ARG A 227 -20.56 -9.54 12.23
CA ARG A 227 -19.18 -9.82 12.65
C ARG A 227 -18.43 -10.63 11.60
N TYR A 228 -19.01 -11.73 11.11
CA TYR A 228 -18.43 -12.58 10.06
C TYR A 228 -18.22 -11.82 8.75
N ARG A 229 -19.21 -11.04 8.31
CA ARG A 229 -19.11 -10.21 7.11
C ARG A 229 -18.00 -9.15 7.23
N ASN A 230 -17.92 -8.47 8.37
CA ASN A 230 -16.89 -7.46 8.64
C ASN A 230 -15.47 -8.08 8.68
N ALA A 231 -15.32 -9.26 9.29
CA ALA A 231 -14.06 -10.00 9.29
C ALA A 231 -13.66 -10.42 7.88
N TRP A 232 -14.61 -10.96 7.08
CA TRP A 232 -14.35 -11.31 5.67
C TRP A 232 -13.91 -10.10 4.84
N TRP A 233 -14.65 -8.98 4.90
CA TRP A 233 -14.31 -7.80 4.13
C TRP A 233 -13.00 -7.15 4.59
N THR A 234 -12.65 -7.25 5.86
CA THR A 234 -11.33 -6.84 6.36
C THR A 234 -10.22 -7.67 5.76
N LEU A 235 -10.34 -9.01 5.77
CA LEU A 235 -9.40 -9.90 5.09
C LEU A 235 -9.27 -9.58 3.61
N TYR A 236 -10.41 -9.38 2.92
CA TYR A 236 -10.45 -9.04 1.51
C TYR A 236 -9.66 -7.76 1.19
N ILE A 237 -9.89 -6.69 1.95
CA ILE A 237 -9.22 -5.41 1.76
C ILE A 237 -7.72 -5.53 2.04
N LEU A 238 -7.35 -6.20 3.13
CA LEU A 238 -5.95 -6.38 3.51
C LEU A 238 -5.20 -7.28 2.53
N ASP A 239 -5.84 -8.35 2.00
CA ASP A 239 -5.23 -9.24 0.99
C ASP A 239 -4.85 -8.44 -0.27
N ARG A 240 -5.76 -7.59 -0.79
CA ARG A 240 -5.47 -6.75 -1.95
C ARG A 240 -4.37 -5.73 -1.65
N LYS A 241 -4.43 -5.12 -0.48
CA LYS A 241 -3.45 -4.13 -0.06
C LYS A 241 -2.05 -4.74 0.10
N PHE A 242 -1.93 -5.87 0.78
CA PHE A 242 -0.65 -6.55 0.99
C PHE A 242 -0.13 -7.18 -0.30
N SER A 243 -1.01 -7.75 -1.13
CA SER A 243 -0.64 -8.21 -2.47
C SER A 243 -0.08 -7.06 -3.32
N SER A 244 -0.66 -5.85 -3.22
CA SER A 244 -0.13 -4.65 -3.87
C SER A 244 1.26 -4.27 -3.38
N LEU A 245 1.49 -4.31 -2.07
CA LEU A 245 2.79 -3.99 -1.48
C LEU A 245 3.86 -5.01 -1.87
N MET A 246 3.50 -6.28 -1.98
CA MET A 246 4.39 -7.38 -2.38
C MET A 246 4.55 -7.50 -3.90
N GLY A 247 3.66 -6.89 -4.70
CA GLY A 247 3.55 -7.15 -6.14
C GLY A 247 3.10 -8.57 -6.45
N ALA A 248 2.36 -9.19 -5.54
CA ALA A 248 1.82 -10.53 -5.67
C ALA A 248 0.39 -10.51 -6.24
N PRO A 249 -0.09 -11.59 -6.88
CA PRO A 249 -1.49 -11.69 -7.28
C PRO A 249 -2.39 -11.78 -6.04
N SER A 250 -3.64 -11.32 -6.19
CA SER A 250 -4.66 -11.48 -5.14
C SER A 250 -4.99 -12.95 -4.91
N SER A 251 -5.24 -13.33 -3.66
CA SER A 251 -5.41 -14.73 -3.25
C SER A 251 -6.78 -15.31 -3.61
N VAL A 252 -7.80 -14.47 -3.83
CA VAL A 252 -9.19 -14.88 -4.13
C VAL A 252 -9.70 -14.08 -5.32
N GLN A 253 -10.41 -14.77 -6.24
CA GLN A 253 -11.06 -14.11 -7.38
C GLN A 253 -12.40 -13.51 -6.95
N ASP A 254 -12.75 -12.34 -7.48
CA ASP A 254 -14.01 -11.66 -7.16
C ASP A 254 -15.25 -12.48 -7.63
N SER A 255 -15.09 -13.32 -8.66
CA SER A 255 -16.12 -14.27 -9.13
C SER A 255 -16.49 -15.34 -8.10
N ASP A 256 -15.62 -15.63 -7.15
CA ASP A 256 -15.83 -16.67 -6.14
C ASP A 256 -16.55 -16.14 -4.89
N ILE A 257 -16.78 -14.83 -4.82
CA ILE A 257 -17.34 -14.14 -3.66
C ILE A 257 -18.81 -13.85 -3.89
N SER A 258 -19.70 -14.36 -3.01
CA SER A 258 -21.14 -14.08 -3.02
C SER A 258 -21.63 -13.32 -1.77
N VAL A 259 -20.74 -13.03 -0.80
CA VAL A 259 -21.08 -12.18 0.36
C VAL A 259 -21.58 -10.82 -0.12
N PRO A 260 -22.76 -10.36 0.32
CA PRO A 260 -23.26 -9.05 -0.07
C PRO A 260 -22.34 -7.93 0.44
N VAL A 261 -22.13 -6.93 -0.43
CA VAL A 261 -21.38 -5.73 -0.06
C VAL A 261 -22.22 -4.89 0.91
N PRO A 262 -21.63 -4.29 1.97
CA PRO A 262 -22.39 -3.57 3.00
C PRO A 262 -23.33 -2.47 2.48
N GLY A 263 -23.00 -1.80 1.38
CA GLY A 263 -23.84 -0.78 0.76
C GLY A 263 -25.14 -1.32 0.14
N GLN A 264 -25.25 -2.64 -0.06
CA GLN A 264 -26.48 -3.33 -0.50
C GLN A 264 -27.41 -3.66 0.69
N LEU A 265 -26.90 -3.57 1.92
CA LEU A 265 -27.64 -3.81 3.15
C LEU A 265 -28.07 -2.46 3.72
N ALA A 266 -29.37 -2.22 3.85
CA ALA A 266 -29.93 -0.91 4.21
C ALA A 266 -29.39 -0.36 5.55
N GLY A 267 -28.85 0.87 5.55
CA GLY A 267 -29.07 1.78 6.69
C GLY A 267 -27.89 2.21 7.56
N SER A 268 -26.59 2.04 7.25
CA SER A 268 -25.51 2.51 8.13
C SER A 268 -24.49 3.41 7.43
N ARG A 269 -24.11 4.56 8.05
CA ARG A 269 -23.00 5.43 7.57
C ARG A 269 -21.65 4.69 7.51
N LYS A 270 -21.40 3.76 8.45
CA LYS A 270 -20.21 2.88 8.43
C LYS A 270 -20.22 1.96 7.21
N SER A 271 -21.39 1.58 6.74
CA SER A 271 -21.59 0.77 5.54
C SER A 271 -21.04 1.45 4.27
N ASN A 272 -21.23 2.76 4.11
CA ASN A 272 -20.80 3.49 2.92
C ASN A 272 -19.26 3.56 2.81
N ALA A 273 -18.55 3.77 3.92
CA ALA A 273 -17.09 3.82 3.93
C ALA A 273 -16.48 2.44 3.62
N LEU A 274 -17.02 1.39 4.22
CA LEU A 274 -16.58 0.01 3.98
C LEU A 274 -16.88 -0.41 2.54
N ASP A 275 -18.09 -0.10 2.03
CA ASP A 275 -18.49 -0.35 0.64
C ASP A 275 -17.52 0.31 -0.35
N MET A 276 -17.21 1.58 -0.12
CA MET A 276 -16.25 2.32 -0.93
C MET A 276 -14.84 1.71 -0.87
N HIS A 277 -14.39 1.29 0.32
CA HIS A 277 -13.09 0.64 0.49
C HIS A 277 -13.02 -0.69 -0.27
N ILE A 278 -14.09 -1.49 -0.25
CA ILE A 278 -14.19 -2.73 -1.02
C ILE A 278 -14.11 -2.46 -2.53
N LYS A 279 -14.85 -1.46 -3.03
CA LYS A 279 -14.82 -1.06 -4.45
C LYS A 279 -13.42 -0.60 -4.87
N LEU A 280 -12.75 0.22 -4.06
CA LEU A 280 -11.36 0.62 -4.30
C LEU A 280 -10.41 -0.58 -4.29
N SER A 281 -10.57 -1.51 -3.35
CA SER A 281 -9.74 -2.72 -3.29
C SER A 281 -9.94 -3.63 -4.51
N ARG A 282 -11.15 -3.71 -5.07
CA ARG A 282 -11.41 -4.37 -6.37
C ARG A 282 -10.65 -3.70 -7.51
N LEU A 283 -10.63 -2.37 -7.54
CA LEU A 283 -9.90 -1.62 -8.57
C LEU A 283 -8.38 -1.79 -8.43
N ILE A 284 -7.84 -1.77 -7.21
CA ILE A 284 -6.43 -2.10 -6.96
C ILE A 284 -6.11 -3.50 -7.49
N ALA A 285 -6.93 -4.50 -7.19
CA ALA A 285 -6.73 -5.86 -7.69
C ALA A 285 -6.76 -5.91 -9.23
N LYS A 286 -7.67 -5.18 -9.89
CA LYS A 286 -7.70 -5.08 -11.35
C LYS A 286 -6.43 -4.45 -11.92
N VAL A 287 -5.91 -3.40 -11.28
CA VAL A 287 -4.64 -2.77 -11.68
C VAL A 287 -3.49 -3.76 -11.57
N LEU A 288 -3.43 -4.54 -10.47
CA LEU A 288 -2.32 -5.46 -10.20
C LEU A 288 -2.42 -6.76 -10.99
N ASN A 289 -3.64 -7.34 -11.06
CA ASN A 289 -3.92 -8.57 -11.79
C ASN A 289 -4.09 -8.32 -13.29
N ASN A 290 -4.11 -7.05 -13.69
CA ASN A 290 -4.08 -6.73 -15.09
C ASN A 290 -2.77 -7.30 -15.65
N ALA A 291 -2.86 -8.51 -16.22
CA ALA A 291 -1.76 -9.16 -16.93
C ALA A 291 -1.09 -8.18 -17.91
N ALA A 292 -1.83 -7.12 -18.26
CA ALA A 292 -1.38 -6.00 -19.03
C ALA A 292 -0.36 -5.10 -18.34
N VAL A 293 -0.32 -5.02 -17.00
CA VAL A 293 0.67 -4.15 -16.35
C VAL A 293 2.04 -4.82 -16.32
N TYR A 294 2.08 -6.15 -16.13
CA TYR A 294 3.34 -6.86 -15.97
C TYR A 294 3.32 -8.29 -16.54
N GLY A 295 2.22 -8.78 -17.17
CA GLY A 295 2.08 -10.11 -17.74
C GLY A 295 2.43 -11.27 -16.78
N ILE A 296 2.13 -12.50 -17.17
CA ILE A 296 2.59 -13.71 -16.44
C ILE A 296 4.13 -13.78 -16.42
N ASP A 297 4.77 -13.23 -17.47
CA ASP A 297 6.23 -13.21 -17.65
C ASP A 297 6.85 -11.85 -17.29
N GLY A 298 6.13 -10.96 -16.61
CA GLY A 298 6.59 -9.61 -16.28
C GLY A 298 6.60 -8.63 -17.48
N ARG A 299 6.00 -9.01 -18.62
CA ARG A 299 5.94 -8.21 -19.84
C ARG A 299 4.63 -7.44 -19.93
N LEU A 300 4.68 -6.22 -20.44
CA LEU A 300 3.49 -5.49 -20.84
C LEU A 300 2.87 -6.17 -22.08
N ASP A 301 1.57 -6.41 -22.00
CA ASP A 301 0.79 -7.02 -23.07
C ASP A 301 0.17 -5.93 -23.97
N ASP A 302 -0.09 -6.23 -25.23
CA ASP A 302 -0.81 -5.36 -26.19
C ASP A 302 -2.19 -4.91 -25.68
N SER A 303 -2.76 -5.64 -24.73
CA SER A 303 -4.01 -5.27 -24.07
C SER A 303 -3.85 -4.17 -23.00
N PHE A 304 -2.60 -3.82 -22.58
CA PHE A 304 -2.33 -2.87 -21.50
C PHE A 304 -3.04 -1.52 -21.70
N PRO A 305 -2.98 -0.84 -22.85
CA PRO A 305 -3.65 0.44 -23.03
C PRO A 305 -5.17 0.33 -22.86
N LYS A 306 -5.78 -0.70 -23.42
CA LYS A 306 -7.23 -0.96 -23.36
C LYS A 306 -7.67 -1.24 -21.92
N ASN A 307 -6.92 -2.03 -21.19
CA ASN A 307 -7.23 -2.41 -19.82
C ASN A 307 -7.03 -1.21 -18.88
N THR A 308 -5.96 -0.44 -19.05
CA THR A 308 -5.74 0.82 -18.31
C THR A 308 -6.89 1.80 -18.55
N LEU A 309 -7.33 1.96 -19.79
CA LEU A 309 -8.49 2.77 -20.14
C LEU A 309 -9.76 2.31 -19.41
N THR A 310 -10.00 1.01 -19.35
CA THR A 310 -11.17 0.43 -18.63
C THR A 310 -11.10 0.74 -17.15
N ILE A 311 -9.94 0.57 -16.51
CA ILE A 311 -9.73 0.86 -15.09
C ILE A 311 -9.96 2.36 -14.81
N LEU A 312 -9.44 3.25 -15.64
CA LEU A 312 -9.64 4.69 -15.48
C LEU A 312 -11.12 5.10 -15.63
N LYS A 313 -11.89 4.44 -16.52
CA LYS A 313 -13.34 4.65 -16.63
C LYS A 313 -14.08 4.19 -15.37
N GLU A 314 -13.72 3.04 -14.82
CA GLU A 314 -14.31 2.54 -13.57
C GLU A 314 -13.96 3.46 -12.38
N LEU A 315 -12.73 3.98 -12.31
CA LEU A 315 -12.33 4.99 -11.31
C LEU A 315 -13.13 6.28 -11.45
N ALA A 316 -13.36 6.76 -12.68
CA ALA A 316 -14.18 7.93 -12.93
C ALA A 316 -15.65 7.73 -12.49
N ALA A 317 -16.22 6.54 -12.77
CA ALA A 317 -17.56 6.18 -12.33
C ALA A 317 -17.65 6.11 -10.80
N LEU A 318 -16.64 5.52 -10.13
CA LEU A 318 -16.57 5.47 -8.68
C LEU A 318 -16.46 6.86 -8.04
N ALA A 319 -15.69 7.76 -8.63
CA ALA A 319 -15.58 9.13 -8.16
C ALA A 319 -16.90 9.92 -8.33
N ALA A 320 -17.68 9.64 -9.38
CA ALA A 320 -19.01 10.22 -9.56
C ALA A 320 -19.98 9.72 -8.48
N GLU A 321 -19.96 8.42 -8.16
CA GLU A 321 -20.72 7.84 -7.05
C GLU A 321 -20.32 8.44 -5.70
N TRP A 322 -19.00 8.61 -5.47
CA TRP A 322 -18.45 9.20 -4.23
C TRP A 322 -19.01 10.59 -3.93
N ASN A 323 -19.27 11.39 -4.96
CA ASN A 323 -19.87 12.70 -4.80
C ASN A 323 -21.28 12.68 -4.17
N SER A 324 -21.93 11.53 -4.12
CA SER A 324 -23.21 11.35 -3.41
C SER A 324 -23.07 11.16 -1.90
N TYR A 325 -21.83 10.94 -1.38
CA TYR A 325 -21.54 10.72 0.04
C TYR A 325 -20.84 11.95 0.67
N PRO A 326 -21.60 12.91 1.25
CA PRO A 326 -21.02 14.13 1.83
C PRO A 326 -19.98 13.86 2.93
N ASP A 327 -20.22 12.82 3.74
CA ASP A 327 -19.34 12.45 4.88
C ASP A 327 -17.95 11.92 4.45
N LEU A 328 -17.79 11.55 3.18
CA LEU A 328 -16.54 11.04 2.63
C LEU A 328 -15.77 12.09 1.81
N LYS A 329 -16.34 13.28 1.63
CA LYS A 329 -15.66 14.38 0.92
C LYS A 329 -14.61 15.04 1.81
N LEU A 330 -13.54 15.49 1.17
CA LEU A 330 -12.52 16.34 1.79
C LEU A 330 -12.75 17.78 1.32
N ASP A 331 -13.64 18.53 2.00
CA ASP A 331 -14.09 19.87 1.57
C ASP A 331 -13.13 21.02 1.94
N GLY A 332 -11.94 20.73 2.41
CA GLY A 332 -10.82 21.70 2.55
C GLY A 332 -10.95 22.75 3.66
N GLN A 333 -12.09 22.89 4.34
CA GLN A 333 -12.33 23.93 5.35
C GLN A 333 -12.66 23.42 6.76
N GLY A 334 -12.61 22.11 7.03
CA GLY A 334 -12.92 21.53 8.32
C GLY A 334 -11.93 20.47 8.77
N PRO A 335 -12.13 19.88 9.98
CA PRO A 335 -11.33 18.76 10.43
C PRO A 335 -11.52 17.58 9.47
N VAL A 336 -10.40 17.04 8.98
CA VAL A 336 -10.39 15.93 8.03
C VAL A 336 -10.73 14.64 8.77
N SER A 337 -11.73 13.90 8.28
CA SER A 337 -11.98 12.55 8.75
C SER A 337 -10.85 11.61 8.31
N ARG A 338 -10.26 10.88 9.26
CA ARG A 338 -9.21 9.90 8.94
C ARG A 338 -9.67 8.84 7.93
N VAL A 339 -10.91 8.37 8.05
CA VAL A 339 -11.52 7.40 7.12
C VAL A 339 -11.62 8.01 5.71
N SER A 340 -12.13 9.24 5.61
CA SER A 340 -12.21 9.94 4.31
C SER A 340 -10.83 10.14 3.69
N ALA A 341 -9.84 10.52 4.49
CA ALA A 341 -8.46 10.67 4.02
C ALA A 341 -7.91 9.34 3.49
N THR A 342 -8.06 8.25 4.24
CA THR A 342 -7.61 6.91 3.84
C THR A 342 -8.22 6.48 2.51
N LEU A 343 -9.53 6.66 2.33
CA LEU A 343 -10.22 6.29 1.10
C LEU A 343 -9.77 7.15 -0.09
N ASN A 344 -9.61 8.47 0.11
CA ASN A 344 -9.10 9.36 -0.94
C ASN A 344 -7.66 9.02 -1.34
N LEU A 345 -6.79 8.72 -0.37
CA LEU A 345 -5.44 8.25 -0.63
C LEU A 345 -5.44 6.95 -1.44
N CYS A 346 -6.29 5.98 -1.08
CA CYS A 346 -6.45 4.74 -1.86
C CYS A 346 -6.93 5.00 -3.30
N TYR A 347 -7.88 5.93 -3.49
CA TYR A 347 -8.38 6.31 -4.81
C TYR A 347 -7.27 6.89 -5.69
N HIS A 348 -6.53 7.87 -5.18
CA HIS A 348 -5.42 8.48 -5.91
C HIS A 348 -4.28 7.48 -6.16
N GLN A 349 -4.03 6.58 -5.23
CA GLN A 349 -3.06 5.49 -5.41
C GLN A 349 -3.44 4.55 -6.56
N CYS A 350 -4.73 4.25 -6.76
CA CYS A 350 -5.16 3.46 -7.93
C CYS A 350 -4.77 4.13 -9.25
N ILE A 351 -4.94 5.46 -9.36
CA ILE A 351 -4.58 6.21 -10.56
C ILE A 351 -3.05 6.18 -10.75
N VAL A 352 -2.28 6.45 -9.70
CA VAL A 352 -0.81 6.40 -9.74
C VAL A 352 -0.33 5.02 -10.17
N LEU A 353 -0.85 3.94 -9.57
CA LEU A 353 -0.46 2.57 -9.91
C LEU A 353 -0.79 2.19 -11.36
N ALA A 354 -1.95 2.62 -11.88
CA ALA A 354 -2.38 2.35 -13.25
C ALA A 354 -1.56 3.11 -14.30
N THR A 355 -0.96 4.24 -13.94
CA THR A 355 -0.29 5.15 -14.89
C THR A 355 1.24 5.07 -14.86
N ARG A 356 1.84 4.63 -13.75
CA ARG A 356 3.31 4.59 -13.59
C ARG A 356 4.07 3.71 -14.60
N PRO A 357 3.51 2.63 -15.20
CA PRO A 357 4.22 1.89 -16.25
C PRO A 357 4.50 2.76 -17.48
N VAL A 358 3.53 3.61 -17.87
CA VAL A 358 3.71 4.57 -18.97
C VAL A 358 4.82 5.57 -18.64
N LEU A 359 4.85 6.06 -17.42
CA LEU A 359 5.90 6.98 -16.96
C LEU A 359 7.30 6.36 -17.03
N MET A 360 7.42 5.07 -16.68
CA MET A 360 8.69 4.35 -16.80
C MET A 360 9.15 4.20 -18.25
N CYS A 361 8.23 3.91 -19.18
CA CYS A 361 8.54 3.84 -20.60
C CYS A 361 9.07 5.19 -21.12
N LEU A 362 8.35 6.28 -20.82
CA LEU A 362 8.72 7.62 -21.26
C LEU A 362 10.06 8.07 -20.68
N LEU A 363 10.34 7.75 -19.42
CA LEU A 363 11.63 8.05 -18.81
C LEU A 363 12.76 7.32 -19.53
N ARG A 364 12.59 6.04 -19.80
CA ARG A 364 13.57 5.25 -20.56
C ARG A 364 13.81 5.84 -21.95
N ASP A 365 12.73 6.09 -22.71
CA ASP A 365 12.82 6.61 -24.06
C ASP A 365 13.55 7.96 -24.08
N LYS A 366 13.29 8.81 -23.08
CA LYS A 366 14.02 10.07 -22.91
C LYS A 366 15.51 9.83 -22.66
N LEU A 367 15.86 8.94 -21.73
CA LEU A 367 17.27 8.64 -21.39
C LEU A 367 18.01 8.00 -22.58
N GLU A 368 17.35 7.17 -23.38
CA GLU A 368 17.95 6.59 -24.59
C GLU A 368 18.16 7.63 -25.69
N LEU A 369 17.22 8.57 -25.85
CA LEU A 369 17.36 9.66 -26.82
C LEU A 369 18.55 10.54 -26.48
N ASP A 370 18.71 10.90 -25.21
CA ASP A 370 19.85 11.70 -24.72
C ASP A 370 21.19 10.97 -24.94
N ARG A 371 21.24 9.63 -24.75
CA ARG A 371 22.45 8.83 -25.05
C ARG A 371 22.88 8.85 -26.51
N ARG A 372 21.92 8.89 -27.43
CA ARG A 372 22.17 8.84 -28.88
C ARG A 372 22.61 10.19 -29.45
N GLU A 373 22.70 11.24 -28.62
CA GLU A 373 22.96 12.63 -29.07
C GLU A 373 22.06 13.02 -30.25
N SER A 374 20.89 12.39 -30.34
CA SER A 374 19.98 12.55 -31.45
C SER A 374 19.32 13.92 -31.38
N ARG A 375 19.37 14.68 -32.48
CA ARG A 375 18.67 15.99 -32.60
C ARG A 375 17.15 15.87 -32.72
N SER A 376 16.57 14.69 -32.50
CA SER A 376 15.11 14.55 -32.52
C SER A 376 14.51 15.12 -31.23
N THR A 377 13.45 15.91 -31.38
CA THR A 377 12.68 16.43 -30.24
C THR A 377 11.93 15.29 -29.57
N PHE A 378 12.00 15.20 -28.23
CA PHE A 378 11.17 14.27 -27.45
C PHE A 378 9.74 14.83 -27.38
N GLU A 379 8.89 14.40 -28.31
CA GLU A 379 7.48 14.81 -28.36
C GLU A 379 6.59 13.75 -27.74
N ILE A 380 5.79 14.15 -26.75
CA ILE A 380 4.80 13.28 -26.10
C ILE A 380 3.43 13.55 -26.72
N ALA A 381 2.74 12.50 -27.17
CA ALA A 381 1.40 12.60 -27.73
C ALA A 381 0.38 13.16 -26.69
N GLU A 382 -0.58 13.97 -27.15
CA GLU A 382 -1.56 14.63 -26.26
C GLU A 382 -2.32 13.68 -25.33
N PRO A 383 -2.75 12.48 -25.73
CA PRO A 383 -3.40 11.54 -24.80
C PRO A 383 -2.47 11.08 -23.67
N ILE A 384 -1.17 10.91 -23.96
CA ILE A 384 -0.17 10.52 -22.96
C ILE A 384 0.09 11.70 -22.02
N LYS A 385 0.17 12.94 -22.51
CA LYS A 385 0.27 14.13 -21.68
C LYS A 385 -0.92 14.24 -20.72
N ALA A 386 -2.14 14.00 -21.21
CA ALA A 386 -3.35 13.99 -20.38
C ALA A 386 -3.30 12.92 -19.29
N LEU A 387 -2.74 11.73 -19.60
CA LEU A 387 -2.53 10.65 -18.63
C LEU A 387 -1.49 11.02 -17.57
N LEU A 388 -0.36 11.61 -17.98
CA LEU A 388 0.66 12.12 -17.05
C LEU A 388 0.11 13.22 -16.15
N LYS A 389 -0.76 14.09 -16.70
CA LYS A 389 -1.46 15.10 -15.90
C LYS A 389 -2.35 14.48 -14.84
N ALA A 390 -3.13 13.45 -15.19
CA ALA A 390 -3.97 12.72 -14.23
C ALA A 390 -3.13 12.08 -13.11
N CYS A 391 -1.98 11.51 -13.47
CA CYS A 391 -1.03 10.95 -12.53
C CYS A 391 -0.45 12.03 -11.60
N TYR A 392 -0.01 13.15 -12.17
CA TYR A 392 0.50 14.30 -11.44
C TYR A 392 -0.55 14.85 -10.45
N ASP A 393 -1.75 15.15 -10.93
CA ASP A 393 -2.83 15.72 -10.11
C ASP A 393 -3.19 14.79 -8.94
N SER A 394 -3.19 13.46 -9.18
CA SER A 394 -3.45 12.46 -8.14
C SER A 394 -2.32 12.36 -7.12
N ALA A 395 -1.07 12.33 -7.55
CA ALA A 395 0.08 12.28 -6.66
C ALA A 395 0.20 13.57 -5.82
N HIS A 396 0.02 14.73 -6.45
CA HIS A 396 -0.01 16.02 -5.77
C HIS A 396 -1.15 16.13 -4.74
N LYS A 397 -2.36 15.64 -5.08
CA LYS A 397 -3.48 15.59 -4.14
C LYS A 397 -3.19 14.68 -2.96
N SER A 398 -2.53 13.54 -3.18
CA SER A 398 -2.09 12.65 -2.09
C SER A 398 -1.17 13.37 -1.10
N LEU A 399 -0.15 14.11 -1.59
CA LEU A 399 0.73 14.89 -0.71
C LEU A 399 -0.04 15.99 0.05
N ARG A 400 -1.00 16.66 -0.58
CA ARG A 400 -1.83 17.68 0.10
C ARG A 400 -2.69 17.07 1.21
N ILE A 401 -3.29 15.89 0.99
CA ILE A 401 -4.06 15.18 2.02
C ILE A 401 -3.14 14.81 3.19
N LEU A 402 -1.96 14.25 2.90
CA LEU A 402 -0.98 13.86 3.92
C LEU A 402 -0.44 15.07 4.70
N ALA A 403 -0.16 16.19 4.04
CA ALA A 403 0.23 17.44 4.70
C ALA A 403 -0.91 17.99 5.58
N THR A 404 -2.16 17.86 5.17
CA THR A 404 -3.31 18.23 6.01
C THR A 404 -3.43 17.32 7.24
N LEU A 405 -3.25 16.01 7.07
CA LEU A 405 -3.20 15.07 8.20
C LEU A 405 -2.05 15.41 9.16
N GLN A 406 -0.89 15.79 8.64
CA GLN A 406 0.26 16.23 9.42
C GLN A 406 -0.07 17.46 10.28
N THR A 407 -0.69 18.50 9.68
CA THR A 407 -1.04 19.73 10.40
C THR A 407 -2.13 19.54 11.45
N GLN A 408 -2.95 18.50 11.33
CA GLN A 408 -4.02 18.14 12.27
C GLN A 408 -3.60 17.05 13.27
N ASP A 409 -2.32 16.65 13.27
CA ASP A 409 -1.78 15.55 14.11
C ASP A 409 -2.54 14.20 13.94
N LEU A 410 -3.02 13.98 12.71
CA LEU A 410 -3.73 12.76 12.29
C LEU A 410 -2.91 11.86 11.39
N LEU A 411 -1.63 12.22 11.13
CA LEU A 411 -0.73 11.38 10.34
C LEU A 411 -0.48 10.06 11.06
N GLU A 412 -0.59 8.95 10.33
CA GLU A 412 -0.39 7.62 10.90
C GLU A 412 1.12 7.32 10.99
N LEU A 413 1.64 7.31 12.20
CA LEU A 413 3.07 7.19 12.46
C LEU A 413 3.52 5.72 12.60
N PHE A 414 2.62 4.83 13.01
CA PHE A 414 2.93 3.43 13.28
C PHE A 414 2.63 2.54 12.08
N LEU A 415 1.40 2.59 11.54
CA LEU A 415 1.05 1.81 10.37
C LEU A 415 1.75 2.38 9.11
N PRO A 416 2.18 1.53 8.16
CA PRO A 416 3.03 1.96 7.05
C PRO A 416 2.28 2.70 5.92
N PHE A 417 0.96 2.82 6.01
CA PHE A 417 0.14 3.22 4.87
C PHE A 417 0.35 4.67 4.42
N ASP A 418 0.49 5.60 5.37
CA ASP A 418 0.78 6.99 5.03
C ASP A 418 2.20 7.17 4.49
N LEU A 419 3.15 6.38 5.00
CA LEU A 419 4.50 6.30 4.46
C LEU A 419 4.50 5.84 2.99
N ASP A 420 3.76 4.76 2.70
CA ASP A 420 3.68 4.20 1.34
C ASP A 420 3.04 5.21 0.36
N HIS A 421 1.98 5.90 0.78
CA HIS A 421 1.35 6.95 -0.04
C HIS A 421 2.28 8.15 -0.24
N THR A 422 2.99 8.59 0.81
CA THR A 422 3.95 9.70 0.74
C THR A 422 5.06 9.39 -0.25
N PHE A 423 5.71 8.24 -0.08
CA PHE A 423 6.80 7.82 -0.94
C PHE A 423 6.36 7.62 -2.39
N SER A 424 5.25 6.91 -2.62
CA SER A 424 4.72 6.66 -3.97
C SER A 424 4.40 7.96 -4.71
N ALA A 425 3.76 8.91 -4.03
CA ALA A 425 3.41 10.20 -4.61
C ALA A 425 4.66 11.05 -4.92
N GLY A 426 5.56 11.21 -3.94
CA GLY A 426 6.79 11.98 -4.10
C GLY A 426 7.69 11.42 -5.22
N PHE A 427 7.84 10.10 -5.25
CA PHE A 427 8.65 9.40 -6.25
C PHE A 427 8.13 9.64 -7.68
N VAL A 428 6.82 9.46 -7.89
CA VAL A 428 6.19 9.68 -9.20
C VAL A 428 6.26 11.14 -9.63
N LEU A 429 6.05 12.09 -8.72
CA LEU A 429 6.18 13.54 -9.02
C LEU A 429 7.60 13.90 -9.45
N ALA A 430 8.62 13.36 -8.79
CA ALA A 430 10.01 13.56 -9.17
C ALA A 430 10.29 13.03 -10.59
N LEU A 431 9.76 11.86 -10.96
CA LEU A 431 9.92 11.30 -12.31
C LEU A 431 9.18 12.12 -13.38
N ILE A 432 7.94 12.52 -13.12
CA ILE A 432 7.15 13.33 -14.05
C ILE A 432 7.87 14.65 -14.34
N SER A 433 8.51 15.26 -13.33
CA SER A 433 9.28 16.51 -13.49
C SER A 433 10.48 16.34 -14.42
N THR A 434 10.97 15.13 -14.59
CA THR A 434 12.10 14.82 -15.48
C THR A 434 11.64 14.56 -16.91
N VAL A 435 10.51 13.83 -17.07
CA VAL A 435 9.95 13.49 -18.39
C VAL A 435 9.29 14.70 -19.04
N GLN A 436 8.52 15.47 -18.27
CA GLN A 436 7.84 16.68 -18.71
C GLN A 436 8.10 17.79 -17.69
N PRO A 437 9.10 18.66 -17.93
CA PRO A 437 9.48 19.66 -16.95
C PRO A 437 8.33 20.64 -16.68
N PHE A 438 7.82 20.61 -15.47
CA PHE A 438 7.07 21.70 -14.87
C PHE A 438 8.03 22.82 -14.48
N SER A 439 7.53 23.98 -14.07
CA SER A 439 8.42 25.02 -13.52
C SER A 439 9.27 24.46 -12.38
N ASP A 440 10.56 24.73 -12.36
CA ASP A 440 11.51 24.22 -11.34
C ASP A 440 10.98 24.48 -9.90
N ALA A 441 10.38 25.65 -9.65
CA ALA A 441 9.79 26.02 -8.35
C ALA A 441 8.67 25.06 -7.88
N MET A 442 7.90 24.48 -8.80
CA MET A 442 6.81 23.56 -8.46
C MET A 442 7.34 22.16 -8.13
N CYS A 443 8.43 21.75 -8.77
CA CYS A 443 9.11 20.48 -8.51
C CYS A 443 9.77 20.49 -7.13
N ASP A 444 10.49 21.56 -6.78
CA ASP A 444 11.14 21.72 -5.50
C ASP A 444 10.13 21.73 -4.35
N SER A 445 9.00 22.42 -4.53
CA SER A 445 7.91 22.43 -3.53
C SER A 445 7.31 21.04 -3.26
N CYS A 446 7.16 20.17 -4.26
CA CYS A 446 6.67 18.81 -4.08
C CYS A 446 7.70 17.92 -3.37
N PHE A 447 8.98 18.08 -3.70
CA PHE A 447 10.06 17.37 -3.03
C PHE A 447 10.14 17.77 -1.56
N ASP A 448 10.17 19.07 -1.26
CA ASP A 448 10.21 19.60 0.11
C ASP A 448 9.02 19.13 0.94
N ALA A 449 7.81 19.13 0.36
CA ALA A 449 6.61 18.60 1.02
C ALA A 449 6.77 17.10 1.34
N THR A 450 7.30 16.33 0.41
CA THR A 450 7.55 14.88 0.62
C THR A 450 8.55 14.66 1.76
N ILE A 451 9.68 15.36 1.74
CA ILE A 451 10.72 15.25 2.78
C ILE A 451 10.17 15.69 4.15
N ASN A 452 9.40 16.78 4.21
CA ASN A 452 8.81 17.25 5.46
C ASN A 452 7.86 16.21 6.10
N ILE A 453 7.03 15.54 5.29
CA ILE A 453 6.16 14.46 5.78
C ILE A 453 7.00 13.28 6.27
N LEU A 454 8.03 12.87 5.49
CA LEU A 454 8.94 11.78 5.89
C LEU A 454 9.69 12.12 7.19
N ASP A 455 10.17 13.35 7.36
CA ASP A 455 10.83 13.80 8.59
C ASP A 455 9.88 13.73 9.81
N THR A 456 8.60 14.05 9.62
CA THR A 456 7.59 13.90 10.68
C THR A 456 7.37 12.44 11.06
N LEU A 457 7.29 11.54 10.08
CA LEU A 457 7.20 10.10 10.31
C LEU A 457 8.43 9.57 11.07
N ILE A 458 9.63 10.01 10.68
CA ILE A 458 10.90 9.65 11.35
C ILE A 458 10.92 10.16 12.80
N ALA A 459 10.56 11.42 13.00
CA ALA A 459 10.48 12.01 14.34
C ALA A 459 9.44 11.27 15.22
N GLY A 460 8.39 10.75 14.60
CA GLY A 460 7.38 9.89 15.24
C GLY A 460 7.85 8.48 15.57
N GLY A 461 9.05 8.06 15.10
CA GLY A 461 9.63 6.75 15.40
C GLY A 461 9.45 5.72 14.28
N ASN A 462 8.96 6.12 13.10
CA ASN A 462 8.84 5.24 11.94
C ASN A 462 10.20 5.02 11.29
N LEU A 463 10.89 3.93 11.64
CA LEU A 463 12.22 3.60 11.08
C LEU A 463 12.20 3.31 9.57
N PRO A 464 11.22 2.62 8.99
CA PRO A 464 11.11 2.46 7.54
C PRO A 464 11.12 3.80 6.79
N ALA A 465 10.61 4.88 7.38
CA ALA A 465 10.63 6.20 6.77
C ALA A 465 12.05 6.74 6.56
N CYS A 466 13.04 6.34 7.40
CA CYS A 466 14.45 6.72 7.22
C CYS A 466 15.00 6.20 5.88
N PHE A 467 14.69 4.94 5.54
CA PHE A 467 15.14 4.34 4.28
C PHE A 467 14.49 5.01 3.07
N ARG A 468 13.18 5.30 3.18
CA ARG A 468 12.43 5.99 2.12
C ARG A 468 12.92 7.42 1.89
N ARG A 469 13.29 8.11 2.97
CA ARG A 469 13.87 9.45 2.88
C ARG A 469 15.20 9.42 2.13
N GLN A 470 16.09 8.49 2.48
CA GLN A 470 17.39 8.33 1.80
C GLN A 470 17.20 7.98 0.31
N GLU A 471 16.24 7.13 -0.01
CA GLU A 471 15.91 6.76 -1.38
C GLU A 471 15.40 7.98 -2.17
N MET A 472 14.56 8.82 -1.58
CA MET A 472 14.08 10.07 -2.20
C MET A 472 15.19 11.08 -2.44
N GLU A 473 16.09 11.28 -1.47
CA GLU A 473 17.25 12.15 -1.63
C GLU A 473 18.16 11.68 -2.75
N ARG A 474 18.48 10.38 -2.76
CA ARG A 474 19.30 9.78 -3.82
C ARG A 474 18.66 9.93 -5.21
N LEU A 475 17.35 9.71 -5.31
CA LEU A 475 16.61 9.95 -6.56
C LEU A 475 16.75 11.41 -7.00
N HIS A 476 16.53 12.35 -6.08
CA HIS A 476 16.63 13.79 -6.38
C HIS A 476 18.02 14.17 -6.91
N ASP A 477 19.08 13.70 -6.26
CA ASP A 477 20.46 13.96 -6.69
C ASP A 477 20.74 13.41 -8.10
N MET A 478 20.30 12.19 -8.39
CA MET A 478 20.46 11.60 -9.72
C MET A 478 19.67 12.34 -10.80
N LEU A 479 18.44 12.75 -10.53
CA LEU A 479 17.63 13.53 -11.47
C LEU A 479 18.22 14.93 -11.71
N HIS A 480 18.83 15.52 -10.68
CA HIS A 480 19.53 16.79 -10.80
C HIS A 480 20.75 16.68 -11.73
N LEU A 481 21.52 15.58 -11.64
CA LEU A 481 22.62 15.32 -12.56
C LEU A 481 22.17 15.17 -14.03
N ILE A 482 21.02 14.54 -14.27
CA ILE A 482 20.43 14.47 -15.62
C ILE A 482 20.11 15.86 -16.14
N LYS A 483 19.39 16.68 -15.35
CA LYS A 483 19.05 18.06 -15.72
C LYS A 483 20.29 18.94 -15.97
N GLN A 484 21.37 18.74 -15.23
CA GLN A 484 22.63 19.46 -15.46
C GLN A 484 23.28 19.09 -16.80
N ARG A 485 23.27 17.81 -17.18
CA ARG A 485 23.79 17.34 -18.47
C ARG A 485 22.99 17.94 -19.63
N GLU A 486 21.66 17.99 -19.54
CA GLU A 486 20.80 18.64 -20.52
C GLU A 486 21.11 20.14 -20.72
N ARG A 487 21.43 20.86 -19.64
CA ARG A 487 21.78 22.30 -19.71
C ARG A 487 23.15 22.57 -20.35
N ILE A 488 24.09 21.62 -20.27
CA ILE A 488 25.43 21.73 -20.87
C ILE A 488 25.38 21.43 -22.37
N SER A 489 24.43 20.62 -22.84
CA SER A 489 24.15 20.37 -24.26
C SER A 489 22.89 21.13 -24.65
N PRO A 490 22.97 22.41 -25.12
CA PRO A 490 21.80 23.23 -25.37
C PRO A 490 20.97 22.65 -26.51
N HIS A 491 19.93 21.90 -26.18
CA HIS A 491 18.84 21.61 -27.09
C HIS A 491 17.96 22.84 -27.25
N PRO A 492 17.44 23.13 -28.46
CA PRO A 492 16.53 24.25 -28.67
C PRO A 492 15.29 24.07 -27.78
N ASN A 493 14.89 25.16 -27.13
CA ASN A 493 13.78 25.29 -26.19
C ASN A 493 12.62 24.34 -26.48
N VAL A 494 12.35 23.43 -25.54
CA VAL A 494 11.05 22.77 -25.45
C VAL A 494 10.07 23.87 -25.02
N ASP A 495 9.15 24.22 -25.91
CA ASP A 495 8.11 25.21 -25.62
C ASP A 495 7.39 24.84 -24.33
N GLN A 496 7.42 25.74 -23.37
CA GLN A 496 6.57 25.67 -22.18
C GLN A 496 5.13 25.54 -22.69
N ILE A 497 4.45 24.45 -22.31
CA ILE A 497 3.08 24.21 -22.71
C ILE A 497 2.23 25.36 -22.16
N PRO A 498 1.61 26.20 -23.04
CA PRO A 498 0.71 27.26 -22.59
C PRO A 498 -0.54 26.60 -21.99
N GLY A 499 -0.82 26.85 -20.73
CA GLY A 499 -2.10 26.45 -20.13
C GLY A 499 -2.01 25.56 -18.90
N PHE A 500 -0.84 25.35 -18.30
CA PHE A 500 -0.74 24.76 -16.98
C PHE A 500 -1.01 25.85 -15.92
N ASP A 501 -2.30 26.18 -15.73
CA ASP A 501 -2.74 27.12 -14.69
C ASP A 501 -2.59 26.45 -13.32
N ALA A 502 -1.54 26.83 -12.60
CA ALA A 502 -1.25 26.34 -11.23
C ALA A 502 -2.37 26.65 -10.21
N HIS A 503 -3.24 27.60 -10.54
CA HIS A 503 -4.35 28.04 -9.66
C HIS A 503 -5.63 27.21 -9.77
N ARG A 504 -5.76 26.30 -10.76
CA ARG A 504 -6.93 25.39 -10.89
C ARG A 504 -6.78 24.06 -10.20
N GLY A 505 -5.67 23.78 -9.52
CA GLY A 505 -5.34 22.51 -8.86
C GLY A 505 -6.01 22.27 -7.51
N GLU A 506 -6.98 23.12 -7.07
CA GLU A 506 -7.56 23.01 -5.72
C GLU A 506 -8.44 21.76 -5.51
N GLN A 507 -8.94 21.12 -6.56
CA GLN A 507 -9.92 20.01 -6.43
C GLN A 507 -9.45 18.62 -6.84
N GLY A 508 -8.16 18.40 -7.20
CA GLY A 508 -7.70 17.12 -7.75
C GLY A 508 -8.36 16.81 -9.11
N ILE A 509 -8.03 15.67 -9.72
CA ILE A 509 -8.66 15.27 -10.99
C ILE A 509 -10.15 14.98 -10.77
N SER A 510 -11.02 15.72 -11.44
CA SER A 510 -12.47 15.48 -11.37
C SER A 510 -12.85 14.24 -12.19
N PRO A 511 -14.00 13.58 -11.88
CA PRO A 511 -14.51 12.46 -12.69
C PRO A 511 -14.65 12.83 -14.16
N THR A 512 -15.06 14.06 -14.46
CA THR A 512 -15.20 14.58 -15.83
C THR A 512 -13.86 14.72 -16.53
N GLN A 513 -12.82 15.16 -15.82
CA GLN A 513 -11.45 15.26 -16.36
C GLN A 513 -10.88 13.86 -16.62
N LEU A 514 -11.09 12.91 -15.71
CA LEU A 514 -10.65 11.54 -15.90
C LEU A 514 -11.38 10.86 -17.07
N LEU A 515 -12.68 11.10 -17.23
CA LEU A 515 -13.44 10.66 -18.41
C LEU A 515 -12.96 11.31 -19.70
N ALA A 516 -12.59 12.60 -19.69
CA ALA A 516 -12.01 13.26 -20.85
C ALA A 516 -10.68 12.61 -21.27
N VAL A 517 -9.79 12.32 -20.30
CA VAL A 517 -8.55 11.57 -20.55
C VAL A 517 -8.85 10.20 -21.16
N THR A 518 -9.82 9.47 -20.60
CA THR A 518 -10.19 8.14 -21.13
C THR A 518 -10.78 8.20 -22.53
N ASN A 519 -11.54 9.24 -22.87
CA ASN A 519 -12.09 9.43 -24.20
C ASN A 519 -10.98 9.78 -25.22
N MET A 520 -10.00 10.62 -24.82
CA MET A 520 -8.82 10.90 -25.65
C MET A 520 -8.02 9.63 -25.93
N LEU A 521 -7.78 8.79 -24.93
CA LEU A 521 -7.08 7.52 -25.07
C LEU A 521 -7.86 6.54 -25.95
N GLY A 522 -9.19 6.48 -25.81
CA GLY A 522 -10.06 5.56 -26.55
C GLY A 522 -10.30 5.93 -28.02
N SER A 523 -10.02 7.18 -28.40
CA SER A 523 -10.16 7.66 -29.80
C SER A 523 -8.93 7.39 -30.68
N GLN A 524 -7.83 6.93 -30.11
CA GLN A 524 -6.61 6.60 -30.85
C GLN A 524 -6.62 5.15 -31.35
N PRO A 525 -6.25 4.89 -32.61
CA PRO A 525 -6.23 3.53 -33.18
C PRO A 525 -5.12 2.63 -32.62
N SER A 526 -4.07 3.19 -32.06
CA SER A 526 -3.02 2.47 -31.34
C SER A 526 -2.37 3.39 -30.30
N PHE A 527 -2.17 2.87 -29.10
CA PHE A 527 -1.26 3.43 -28.12
C PHE A 527 0.14 3.02 -28.60
N ASP A 528 0.85 3.92 -29.26
CA ASP A 528 2.18 3.63 -29.81
C ASP A 528 3.23 3.69 -28.68
N LEU A 529 3.09 2.77 -27.72
CA LEU A 529 4.14 2.42 -26.77
C LEU A 529 4.90 1.25 -27.37
N ASP A 530 6.20 1.40 -27.57
CA ASP A 530 7.06 0.27 -27.99
C ASP A 530 7.17 -0.74 -26.83
N LEU A 531 6.14 -1.58 -26.74
CA LEU A 531 5.99 -2.60 -25.71
C LEU A 531 7.08 -3.68 -25.81
N ASP A 532 7.59 -3.97 -27.00
CA ASP A 532 8.63 -4.98 -27.20
C ASP A 532 9.96 -4.53 -26.60
N THR A 533 10.29 -3.26 -26.72
CA THR A 533 11.50 -2.69 -26.10
C THR A 533 11.36 -2.64 -24.57
N VAL A 534 10.18 -2.29 -24.02
CA VAL A 534 9.92 -2.34 -22.57
C VAL A 534 10.07 -3.76 -22.05
N ASN A 535 9.53 -4.73 -22.80
CA ASN A 535 9.56 -6.14 -22.40
C ASN A 535 10.98 -6.71 -22.42
N SER A 536 11.81 -6.39 -23.44
CA SER A 536 13.18 -6.88 -23.51
C SER A 536 14.01 -6.41 -22.32
N TRP A 537 13.83 -5.16 -21.92
CA TRP A 537 14.57 -4.55 -20.84
C TRP A 537 14.16 -5.09 -19.45
N LEU A 538 12.89 -5.35 -19.18
CA LEU A 538 12.44 -5.98 -17.92
C LEU A 538 13.06 -7.35 -17.69
N TRP A 539 13.44 -8.07 -18.77
CA TRP A 539 14.05 -9.39 -18.70
C TRP A 539 15.59 -9.39 -18.66
N GLU A 540 16.25 -8.41 -19.26
CA GLU A 540 17.70 -8.27 -19.17
C GLU A 540 18.16 -8.06 -17.72
N PHE A 541 17.37 -7.35 -16.91
CA PHE A 541 17.67 -7.13 -15.49
C PHE A 541 17.36 -8.31 -14.58
N ALA A 542 16.43 -9.18 -14.93
CA ALA A 542 16.20 -10.43 -14.21
C ALA A 542 17.32 -11.47 -14.48
N GLY A 543 18.18 -11.20 -15.48
CA GLY A 543 19.23 -12.11 -15.96
C GLY A 543 20.68 -11.67 -15.72
N VAL A 544 20.94 -10.52 -15.08
CA VAL A 544 22.30 -10.07 -14.79
C VAL A 544 22.89 -10.82 -13.58
N GLY A 545 23.25 -12.06 -13.79
CA GLY A 545 23.96 -12.91 -12.87
C GLY A 545 24.88 -13.95 -13.56
N ASP A 546 24.87 -14.01 -14.89
CA ASP A 546 25.66 -15.01 -15.63
C ASP A 546 26.31 -14.38 -16.86
N THR A 547 27.43 -13.66 -16.69
CA THR A 547 28.51 -13.65 -17.66
C THR A 547 29.83 -13.44 -16.93
N GLN A 548 30.53 -14.50 -16.70
CA GLN A 548 31.94 -14.78 -16.97
C GLN A 548 32.48 -15.86 -16.03
N SER A 549 32.67 -17.00 -16.58
CA SER A 549 33.84 -17.85 -16.33
C SER A 549 34.22 -18.53 -17.62
#